data_ce2b979b1edd6f33f874c5e0c49ed168
#
_entry.id   ce2b979b1edd6f33f874c5e0c49ed168
#
_cell.length_a   1.000
_cell.length_b   1.000
_cell.length_c   1.000
_cell.angle_alpha   90.00
_cell.angle_beta   90.00
_cell.angle_gamma   90.00
#
_symmetry.space_group_name_H-M   'P 1'
#
loop_
_entity.id
_entity.type
_entity.pdbx_description
1 polymer ?
#
loop_
_entity_poly.entity_id
_entity_poly.type
_entity_poly.pdbx_seq_one_letter_code
_entity_poly.pdbx_strand_id
1 'polypeptide(L)'
;SRAYSSGSRSAGSFVMNPSHSLKIVSAAAARLAHVSDTEKPTLLVIDGHSLAFRAFYALPVDSFQNRDGQHTNAIHGFLSMLILLLQNEKPTHLAVAFDISRYSFRTREYPEYKGTRGETPPEFVGQIPLLEEALHAMGVTTITKEDFEADDILATLAAQGAADGFKVFVVSGDRDSFQMIGPDVTVLYPSARGVSELKRYDRNAVIERYGIEPHQYPDVA
;
A
#
# COMPACT_ATOMS: atom_id res chain seq x y z
N SER A 1 43.94 -16.93 -19.59
CA SER A 1 43.79 -15.98 -18.47
C SER A 1 43.20 -14.68 -18.97
N ARG A 2 41.95 -14.47 -18.77
CA ARG A 2 41.28 -13.14 -18.88
C ARG A 2 40.65 -12.86 -17.53
N ALA A 3 41.15 -11.80 -16.90
CA ALA A 3 40.66 -11.29 -15.64
C ALA A 3 39.28 -10.67 -15.79
N TYR A 4 38.32 -11.12 -14.99
CA TYR A 4 37.01 -10.46 -14.79
C TYR A 4 37.23 -9.30 -13.81
N SER A 5 37.07 -8.08 -14.29
CA SER A 5 37.05 -6.90 -13.43
C SER A 5 35.62 -6.78 -12.88
N SER A 6 35.47 -6.91 -11.57
CA SER A 6 34.28 -6.67 -10.81
C SER A 6 33.99 -5.15 -10.76
N GLY A 7 33.14 -4.66 -11.64
CA GLY A 7 32.59 -3.32 -11.53
C GLY A 7 31.39 -3.34 -10.58
N SER A 8 31.59 -2.93 -9.34
CA SER A 8 30.52 -2.63 -8.40
C SER A 8 29.75 -1.40 -8.91
N ARG A 9 28.60 -1.62 -9.53
CA ARG A 9 27.65 -0.55 -9.78
C ARG A 9 26.87 -0.33 -8.48
N SER A 10 27.08 0.83 -7.88
CA SER A 10 26.28 1.32 -6.77
C SER A 10 24.81 1.35 -7.20
N ALA A 11 23.97 0.64 -6.45
CA ALA A 11 22.51 0.80 -6.53
C ALA A 11 22.22 2.28 -6.26
N GLY A 12 21.80 3.00 -7.30
CA GLY A 12 21.38 4.38 -7.17
C GLY A 12 20.16 4.42 -6.26
N SER A 13 20.35 4.89 -5.03
CA SER A 13 19.24 5.19 -4.13
C SER A 13 18.38 6.26 -4.80
N PHE A 14 17.20 5.86 -5.26
CA PHE A 14 16.22 6.78 -5.78
C PHE A 14 15.65 7.58 -4.60
N VAL A 15 16.17 8.77 -4.39
CA VAL A 15 15.60 9.75 -3.48
C VAL A 15 14.57 10.55 -4.27
N MET A 16 13.28 10.20 -4.12
CA MET A 16 12.20 11.10 -4.51
C MET A 16 12.40 12.41 -3.73
N ASN A 17 12.35 13.54 -4.40
CA ASN A 17 12.52 14.85 -3.75
C ASN A 17 11.47 14.97 -2.62
N PRO A 18 11.90 15.02 -1.33
CA PRO A 18 11.00 14.92 -0.18
C PRO A 18 9.92 16.01 -0.17
N SER A 19 10.27 17.20 -0.68
CA SER A 19 9.38 18.34 -0.69
C SER A 19 8.21 18.23 -1.68
N HIS A 20 8.28 17.34 -2.69
CA HIS A 20 7.20 17.17 -3.67
C HIS A 20 6.20 16.10 -3.23
N SER A 21 6.66 14.96 -2.70
CA SER A 21 5.79 13.85 -2.30
C SER A 21 4.88 14.20 -1.13
N LEU A 22 5.41 14.89 -0.11
CA LEU A 22 4.62 15.33 1.03
C LEU A 22 3.69 16.50 0.72
N LYS A 23 4.02 17.37 -0.24
CA LYS A 23 3.11 18.42 -0.71
C LYS A 23 1.87 17.85 -1.42
N ILE A 24 2.02 16.75 -2.15
CA ILE A 24 0.88 16.08 -2.80
C ILE A 24 -0.03 15.46 -1.74
N VAL A 25 0.54 14.78 -0.74
CA VAL A 25 -0.22 14.18 0.37
C VAL A 25 -0.86 15.26 1.25
N SER A 26 -0.17 16.38 1.49
CA SER A 26 -0.66 17.51 2.29
C SER A 26 -1.84 18.24 1.66
N ALA A 27 -1.87 18.38 0.32
CA ALA A 27 -2.96 19.10 -0.35
C ALA A 27 -4.31 18.35 -0.26
N ALA A 28 -4.29 17.01 -0.23
CA ALA A 28 -5.50 16.20 -0.06
C ALA A 28 -5.95 16.14 1.40
N ALA A 29 -5.02 16.20 2.34
CA ALA A 29 -5.30 16.10 3.77
C ALA A 29 -5.85 17.39 4.41
N ALA A 30 -5.63 18.54 3.82
CA ALA A 30 -6.12 19.82 4.34
C ALA A 30 -7.66 19.89 4.55
N ARG A 31 -8.39 18.85 4.13
CA ARG A 31 -9.83 18.72 4.30
C ARG A 31 -10.27 17.73 5.39
N LEU A 32 -9.35 16.96 6.01
CA LEU A 32 -9.73 15.82 6.84
C LEU A 32 -9.65 16.05 8.36
N ALA A 33 -8.92 17.05 8.87
CA ALA A 33 -8.79 17.20 10.32
C ALA A 33 -8.50 18.62 10.81
N HIS A 34 -9.18 19.02 11.88
CA HIS A 34 -8.65 19.97 12.86
C HIS A 34 -7.65 19.20 13.74
N VAL A 35 -6.36 19.34 13.47
CA VAL A 35 -5.30 18.78 14.32
C VAL A 35 -5.12 19.72 15.51
N SER A 36 -5.20 19.19 16.73
CA SER A 36 -4.72 19.90 17.91
C SER A 36 -3.20 19.96 17.84
N ASP A 37 -2.60 21.10 18.13
CA ASP A 37 -1.16 21.42 18.02
C ASP A 37 -0.21 20.50 18.83
N THR A 38 -0.72 19.46 19.52
CA THR A 38 0.04 18.62 20.46
C THR A 38 0.19 17.16 20.02
N GLU A 39 -0.54 16.68 19.01
CA GLU A 39 -0.44 15.29 18.53
C GLU A 39 0.38 15.21 17.23
N LYS A 40 1.24 14.17 17.14
CA LYS A 40 1.95 13.86 15.87
C LYS A 40 0.94 13.71 14.74
N PRO A 41 1.16 14.34 13.59
CA PRO A 41 0.30 14.10 12.43
C PRO A 41 0.35 12.63 12.01
N THR A 42 -0.76 12.11 11.52
CA THR A 42 -0.90 10.72 11.13
C THR A 42 -1.00 10.58 9.62
N LEU A 43 -0.11 9.78 9.03
CA LEU A 43 -0.11 9.42 7.62
C LEU A 43 -0.64 7.99 7.45
N LEU A 44 -1.71 7.84 6.69
CA LEU A 44 -2.26 6.54 6.28
C LEU A 44 -1.89 6.29 4.82
N VAL A 45 -1.13 5.23 4.54
CA VAL A 45 -0.78 4.80 3.19
C VAL A 45 -1.35 3.41 2.92
N ILE A 46 -2.04 3.25 1.80
CA ILE A 46 -2.82 2.06 1.48
C ILE A 46 -2.31 1.44 0.19
N ASP A 47 -2.10 0.13 0.21
CA ASP A 47 -1.89 -0.70 -0.97
C ASP A 47 -3.23 -0.92 -1.69
N GLY A 48 -3.42 -0.19 -2.79
CA GLY A 48 -4.67 -0.16 -3.54
C GLY A 48 -5.01 -1.52 -4.17
N HIS A 49 -4.05 -2.13 -4.84
CA HIS A 49 -4.26 -3.43 -5.50
C HIS A 49 -4.48 -4.56 -4.49
N SER A 50 -3.65 -4.64 -3.46
CA SER A 50 -3.74 -5.68 -2.44
C SER A 50 -5.09 -5.65 -1.71
N LEU A 51 -5.54 -4.46 -1.30
CA LEU A 51 -6.84 -4.33 -0.63
C LEU A 51 -8.01 -4.58 -1.57
N ALA A 52 -7.97 -4.07 -2.80
CA ALA A 52 -9.02 -4.30 -3.79
C ALA A 52 -9.16 -5.80 -4.14
N PHE A 53 -8.02 -6.49 -4.31
CA PHE A 53 -8.00 -7.91 -4.59
C PHE A 53 -8.57 -8.73 -3.42
N ARG A 54 -8.24 -8.35 -2.20
CA ARG A 54 -8.79 -8.97 -0.99
C ARG A 54 -10.29 -8.73 -0.86
N ALA A 55 -10.77 -7.53 -1.15
CA ALA A 55 -12.18 -7.20 -1.18
C ALA A 55 -12.94 -8.00 -2.23
N PHE A 56 -12.34 -8.18 -3.40
CA PHE A 56 -12.89 -9.00 -4.49
C PHE A 56 -13.19 -10.43 -4.06
N TYR A 57 -12.27 -11.08 -3.38
CA TYR A 57 -12.47 -12.47 -2.91
C TYR A 57 -13.31 -12.59 -1.64
N ALA A 58 -13.48 -11.52 -0.89
CA ALA A 58 -14.28 -11.54 0.34
C ALA A 58 -15.79 -11.35 0.08
N LEU A 59 -16.17 -10.82 -1.07
CA LEU A 59 -17.56 -10.51 -1.42
C LEU A 59 -17.99 -11.26 -2.67
N PRO A 60 -19.24 -11.81 -2.71
CA PRO A 60 -19.74 -12.56 -3.86
C PRO A 60 -19.78 -11.68 -5.11
N VAL A 61 -19.12 -12.10 -6.18
CA VAL A 61 -18.99 -11.34 -7.44
C VAL A 61 -20.37 -11.03 -8.04
N ASP A 62 -21.25 -12.05 -8.10
CA ASP A 62 -22.57 -11.92 -8.72
C ASP A 62 -23.57 -11.04 -7.96
N SER A 63 -23.27 -10.74 -6.69
CA SER A 63 -24.17 -9.91 -5.86
C SER A 63 -23.88 -8.41 -5.99
N PHE A 64 -22.80 -8.03 -6.66
CA PHE A 64 -22.35 -6.66 -6.78
C PHE A 64 -22.08 -6.31 -8.24
N GLN A 65 -23.14 -5.87 -8.92
CA GLN A 65 -23.06 -5.39 -10.30
C GLN A 65 -23.79 -4.05 -10.42
N ASN A 66 -23.32 -3.19 -11.32
CA ASN A 66 -24.06 -2.01 -11.72
C ASN A 66 -25.12 -2.38 -12.77
N ARG A 67 -25.89 -1.38 -13.23
CA ARG A 67 -26.96 -1.58 -14.23
C ARG A 67 -26.45 -2.09 -15.58
N ASP A 68 -25.19 -1.87 -15.88
CA ASP A 68 -24.55 -2.27 -17.15
C ASP A 68 -23.85 -3.63 -17.04
N GLY A 69 -24.01 -4.34 -15.90
CA GLY A 69 -23.40 -5.65 -15.65
C GLY A 69 -21.92 -5.60 -15.21
N GLN A 70 -21.36 -4.41 -14.98
CA GLN A 70 -20.02 -4.27 -14.45
C GLN A 70 -19.97 -4.71 -12.99
N HIS A 71 -19.07 -5.61 -12.65
CA HIS A 71 -18.84 -6.04 -11.28
C HIS A 71 -18.23 -4.92 -10.44
N THR A 72 -18.66 -4.81 -9.19
CA THR A 72 -18.31 -3.71 -8.27
C THR A 72 -18.00 -4.18 -6.84
N ASN A 73 -17.88 -5.50 -6.62
CA ASN A 73 -17.62 -6.07 -5.29
C ASN A 73 -16.27 -5.62 -4.70
N ALA A 74 -15.22 -5.53 -5.51
CA ALA A 74 -13.93 -5.03 -5.05
C ALA A 74 -14.00 -3.56 -4.64
N ILE A 75 -14.68 -2.74 -5.45
CA ILE A 75 -14.88 -1.31 -5.17
C ILE A 75 -15.66 -1.13 -3.87
N HIS A 76 -16.79 -1.86 -3.72
CA HIS A 76 -17.62 -1.79 -2.52
C HIS A 76 -16.86 -2.17 -1.27
N GLY A 77 -16.13 -3.29 -1.31
CA GLY A 77 -15.35 -3.77 -0.17
C GLY A 77 -14.19 -2.84 0.17
N PHE A 78 -13.48 -2.33 -0.83
CA PHE A 78 -12.39 -1.37 -0.63
C PHE A 78 -12.90 -0.09 0.04
N LEU A 79 -13.96 0.52 -0.50
CA LEU A 79 -14.53 1.76 0.07
C LEU A 79 -15.08 1.54 1.47
N SER A 80 -15.66 0.38 1.75
CA SER A 80 -16.11 0.02 3.10
C SER A 80 -14.94 -0.05 4.09
N MET A 81 -13.81 -0.67 3.70
CA MET A 81 -12.59 -0.68 4.52
C MET A 81 -12.01 0.72 4.70
N LEU A 82 -11.98 1.52 3.64
CA LEU A 82 -11.48 2.89 3.69
C LEU A 82 -12.29 3.74 4.69
N ILE A 83 -13.61 3.65 4.67
CA ILE A 83 -14.49 4.37 5.62
C ILE A 83 -14.16 3.97 7.07
N LEU A 84 -14.01 2.67 7.34
CA LEU A 84 -13.65 2.17 8.68
C LEU A 84 -12.25 2.65 9.12
N LEU A 85 -11.28 2.64 8.20
CA LEU A 85 -9.94 3.16 8.47
C LEU A 85 -9.96 4.65 8.83
N LEU A 86 -10.71 5.45 8.07
CA LEU A 86 -10.85 6.88 8.33
C LEU A 86 -11.53 7.16 9.67
N GLN A 87 -12.52 6.37 10.05
CA GLN A 87 -13.22 6.50 11.33
C GLN A 87 -12.36 6.08 12.52
N ASN A 88 -11.59 5.00 12.38
CA ASN A 88 -10.82 4.42 13.48
C ASN A 88 -9.48 5.11 13.69
N GLU A 89 -8.75 5.37 12.58
CA GLU A 89 -7.38 5.91 12.64
C GLU A 89 -7.35 7.43 12.60
N LYS A 90 -8.40 8.07 12.09
CA LYS A 90 -8.55 9.53 11.95
C LYS A 90 -7.30 10.19 11.37
N PRO A 91 -6.80 9.70 10.21
CA PRO A 91 -5.54 10.18 9.67
C PRO A 91 -5.64 11.67 9.28
N THR A 92 -4.54 12.40 9.48
CA THR A 92 -4.41 13.77 8.98
C THR A 92 -4.04 13.78 7.49
N HIS A 93 -3.38 12.71 7.01
CA HIS A 93 -2.89 12.56 5.65
C HIS A 93 -3.21 11.15 5.14
N LEU A 94 -3.62 11.05 3.88
CA LEU A 94 -4.02 9.81 3.23
C LEU A 94 -3.46 9.73 1.82
N ALA A 95 -2.91 8.57 1.46
CA ALA A 95 -2.55 8.23 0.09
C ALA A 95 -2.86 6.76 -0.20
N VAL A 96 -3.23 6.46 -1.44
CA VAL A 96 -3.42 5.10 -1.93
C VAL A 96 -2.44 4.86 -3.08
N ALA A 97 -1.59 3.84 -2.94
CA ALA A 97 -0.62 3.47 -3.97
C ALA A 97 -1.20 2.38 -4.88
N PHE A 98 -0.98 2.52 -6.18
CA PHE A 98 -1.35 1.53 -7.19
C PHE A 98 -0.15 1.16 -8.07
N ASP A 99 -0.12 -0.09 -8.54
CA ASP A 99 0.77 -0.51 -9.61
C ASP A 99 0.25 0.02 -10.95
N ILE A 100 1.10 0.58 -11.78
CA ILE A 100 0.72 0.96 -13.16
C ILE A 100 0.51 -0.30 -14.00
N SER A 101 1.38 -1.30 -13.82
CA SER A 101 1.36 -2.54 -14.58
C SER A 101 2.03 -3.67 -13.81
N ARG A 102 1.98 -4.88 -14.37
CA ARG A 102 2.76 -6.02 -13.86
C ARG A 102 4.26 -5.92 -14.17
N TYR A 103 4.65 -4.95 -15.00
CA TYR A 103 6.04 -4.75 -15.41
C TYR A 103 6.66 -3.65 -14.55
N SER A 104 7.76 -4.02 -13.90
CA SER A 104 8.60 -3.13 -13.11
C SER A 104 10.07 -3.35 -13.48
N PHE A 105 10.97 -2.59 -12.89
CA PHE A 105 12.41 -2.85 -13.06
C PHE A 105 12.78 -4.30 -12.66
N ARG A 106 12.05 -4.89 -11.68
CA ARG A 106 12.27 -6.27 -11.23
C ARG A 106 11.98 -7.30 -12.33
N THR A 107 10.87 -7.15 -13.05
CA THR A 107 10.53 -8.05 -14.17
C THR A 107 11.50 -7.89 -15.35
N ARG A 108 12.10 -6.72 -15.52
CA ARG A 108 13.10 -6.45 -16.55
C ARG A 108 14.44 -7.07 -16.21
N GLU A 109 14.86 -7.01 -14.93
CA GLU A 109 16.11 -7.61 -14.47
C GLU A 109 15.99 -9.12 -14.22
N TYR A 110 14.81 -9.58 -13.80
CA TYR A 110 14.50 -10.97 -13.52
C TYR A 110 13.13 -11.35 -14.12
N PRO A 111 13.09 -11.85 -15.38
CA PRO A 111 11.83 -12.11 -16.11
C PRO A 111 10.91 -13.12 -15.43
N GLU A 112 11.43 -14.02 -14.58
CA GLU A 112 10.65 -15.01 -13.83
C GLU A 112 9.98 -14.41 -12.58
N TYR A 113 10.30 -13.17 -12.22
CA TYR A 113 9.72 -12.48 -11.08
C TYR A 113 8.19 -12.40 -11.23
N LYS A 114 7.47 -12.94 -10.26
CA LYS A 114 5.99 -13.05 -10.28
C LYS A 114 5.42 -13.84 -11.49
N GLY A 115 6.25 -14.58 -12.23
CA GLY A 115 5.84 -15.36 -13.42
C GLY A 115 4.87 -16.50 -13.10
N THR A 116 4.81 -16.97 -11.86
CA THR A 116 3.88 -18.01 -11.38
C THR A 116 2.52 -17.48 -10.95
N ARG A 117 2.31 -16.15 -10.92
CA ARG A 117 0.99 -15.57 -10.57
C ARG A 117 0.00 -15.90 -11.68
N GLY A 118 -1.12 -16.52 -11.30
CA GLY A 118 -2.24 -16.80 -12.20
C GLY A 118 -2.78 -15.54 -12.88
N GLU A 119 -3.61 -15.75 -13.90
CA GLU A 119 -4.31 -14.66 -14.57
C GLU A 119 -5.24 -13.94 -13.59
N THR A 120 -5.29 -12.62 -13.71
CA THR A 120 -6.23 -11.81 -12.93
C THR A 120 -7.65 -12.09 -13.43
N PRO A 121 -8.63 -12.38 -12.54
CA PRO A 121 -10.00 -12.58 -12.97
C PRO A 121 -10.51 -11.40 -13.82
N PRO A 122 -11.17 -11.67 -14.97
CA PRO A 122 -11.69 -10.62 -15.84
C PRO A 122 -12.63 -9.66 -15.12
N GLU A 123 -13.41 -10.18 -14.18
CA GLU A 123 -14.36 -9.43 -13.36
C GLU A 123 -13.65 -8.41 -12.43
N PHE A 124 -12.40 -8.68 -12.08
CA PHE A 124 -11.60 -7.77 -11.26
C PHE A 124 -10.95 -6.65 -12.08
N VAL A 125 -10.45 -6.95 -13.27
CA VAL A 125 -9.63 -6.02 -14.08
C VAL A 125 -10.34 -4.69 -14.30
N GLY A 126 -11.62 -4.73 -14.64
CA GLY A 126 -12.42 -3.52 -14.89
C GLY A 126 -12.74 -2.69 -13.63
N GLN A 127 -12.51 -3.22 -12.43
CA GLN A 127 -12.85 -2.53 -11.19
C GLN A 127 -11.75 -1.57 -10.72
N ILE A 128 -10.49 -1.79 -11.08
CA ILE A 128 -9.37 -0.93 -10.62
C ILE A 128 -9.48 0.49 -11.18
N PRO A 129 -9.66 0.71 -12.49
CA PRO A 129 -9.84 2.08 -13.01
C PRO A 129 -11.04 2.80 -12.40
N LEU A 130 -12.15 2.09 -12.19
CA LEU A 130 -13.35 2.67 -11.54
C LEU A 130 -13.11 3.01 -10.06
N LEU A 131 -12.31 2.20 -9.36
CA LEU A 131 -11.91 2.48 -7.98
C LEU A 131 -11.04 3.73 -7.92
N GLU A 132 -10.06 3.86 -8.81
CA GLU A 132 -9.20 5.06 -8.90
C GLU A 132 -10.04 6.31 -9.20
N GLU A 133 -11.01 6.22 -10.12
CA GLU A 133 -11.93 7.30 -10.42
C GLU A 133 -12.78 7.70 -9.20
N ALA A 134 -13.32 6.72 -8.47
CA ALA A 134 -14.08 6.96 -7.25
C ALA A 134 -13.23 7.64 -6.16
N LEU A 135 -11.99 7.17 -5.94
CA LEU A 135 -11.05 7.77 -4.99
C LEU A 135 -10.72 9.21 -5.39
N HIS A 136 -10.49 9.46 -6.67
CA HIS A 136 -10.22 10.80 -7.17
C HIS A 136 -11.43 11.73 -6.96
N ALA A 137 -12.64 11.26 -7.26
CA ALA A 137 -13.88 12.01 -7.02
C ALA A 137 -14.10 12.33 -5.53
N MET A 138 -13.63 11.47 -4.63
CA MET A 138 -13.64 11.69 -3.18
C MET A 138 -12.51 12.63 -2.70
N GLY A 139 -11.62 13.07 -3.58
CA GLY A 139 -10.46 13.89 -3.23
C GLY A 139 -9.34 13.11 -2.54
N VAL A 140 -9.32 11.79 -2.67
CA VAL A 140 -8.25 10.92 -2.16
C VAL A 140 -7.08 10.94 -3.13
N THR A 141 -5.87 11.15 -2.62
CA THR A 141 -4.65 11.11 -3.43
C THR A 141 -4.30 9.67 -3.79
N THR A 142 -4.26 9.38 -5.09
CA THR A 142 -3.72 8.13 -5.62
C THR A 142 -2.31 8.36 -6.16
N ILE A 143 -1.41 7.42 -5.96
CA ILE A 143 -0.01 7.52 -6.36
C ILE A 143 0.37 6.28 -7.14
N THR A 144 0.92 6.52 -8.33
CA THR A 144 1.56 5.49 -9.17
C THR A 144 2.95 5.96 -9.56
N LYS A 145 3.84 5.03 -9.87
CA LYS A 145 5.19 5.36 -10.34
C LYS A 145 5.62 4.37 -11.40
N GLU A 146 5.99 4.89 -12.58
CA GLU A 146 6.56 4.08 -13.65
C GLU A 146 7.81 3.33 -13.15
N ASP A 147 7.95 2.07 -13.55
CA ASP A 147 9.01 1.13 -13.16
C ASP A 147 8.98 0.65 -11.70
N PHE A 148 8.15 1.21 -10.83
CA PHE A 148 8.05 0.84 -9.42
C PHE A 148 6.69 0.20 -9.13
N GLU A 149 6.69 -0.66 -8.11
CA GLU A 149 5.49 -1.30 -7.59
C GLU A 149 4.88 -0.48 -6.44
N ALA A 150 3.61 -0.74 -6.11
CA ALA A 150 2.95 -0.09 -4.98
C ALA A 150 3.74 -0.25 -3.67
N ASP A 151 4.36 -1.42 -3.45
CA ASP A 151 5.18 -1.69 -2.26
C ASP A 151 6.39 -0.73 -2.14
N ASP A 152 7.01 -0.35 -3.27
CA ASP A 152 8.12 0.62 -3.26
C ASP A 152 7.64 2.02 -2.86
N ILE A 153 6.43 2.38 -3.33
CA ILE A 153 5.79 3.65 -2.99
C ILE A 153 5.44 3.66 -1.51
N LEU A 154 4.84 2.58 -0.99
CA LEU A 154 4.49 2.44 0.43
C LEU A 154 5.73 2.54 1.32
N ALA A 155 6.80 1.80 1.00
CA ALA A 155 8.05 1.84 1.75
C ALA A 155 8.68 3.24 1.75
N THR A 156 8.66 3.92 0.60
CA THR A 156 9.18 5.28 0.46
C THR A 156 8.38 6.26 1.32
N LEU A 157 7.05 6.23 1.23
CA LEU A 157 6.17 7.12 2.00
C LEU A 157 6.25 6.83 3.50
N ALA A 158 6.36 5.56 3.90
CA ALA A 158 6.51 5.18 5.31
C ALA A 158 7.82 5.70 5.90
N ALA A 159 8.93 5.53 5.19
CA ALA A 159 10.23 6.00 5.64
C ALA A 159 10.31 7.53 5.70
N GLN A 160 9.82 8.22 4.65
CA GLN A 160 9.79 9.69 4.61
C GLN A 160 8.84 10.27 5.67
N GLY A 161 7.63 9.71 5.80
CA GLY A 161 6.66 10.16 6.79
C GLY A 161 7.20 10.02 8.22
N ALA A 162 7.84 8.89 8.54
CA ALA A 162 8.47 8.70 9.85
C ALA A 162 9.60 9.71 10.10
N ALA A 163 10.45 9.96 9.09
CA ALA A 163 11.54 10.95 9.18
C ALA A 163 11.01 12.38 9.36
N ASP A 164 9.86 12.69 8.79
CA ASP A 164 9.19 14.01 8.91
C ASP A 164 8.31 14.11 10.17
N GLY A 165 8.37 13.12 11.07
CA GLY A 165 7.71 13.16 12.37
C GLY A 165 6.25 12.69 12.37
N PHE A 166 5.78 12.04 11.31
CA PHE A 166 4.46 11.45 11.28
C PHE A 166 4.42 10.11 12.03
N LYS A 167 3.26 9.81 12.61
CA LYS A 167 2.88 8.44 12.89
C LYS A 167 2.32 7.83 11.61
N VAL A 168 2.93 6.75 11.13
CA VAL A 168 2.58 6.15 9.84
C VAL A 168 1.85 4.84 10.02
N PHE A 169 0.72 4.68 9.35
CA PHE A 169 0.01 3.43 9.18
C PHE A 169 0.11 2.97 7.73
N VAL A 170 0.68 1.79 7.53
CA VAL A 170 0.74 1.11 6.24
C VAL A 170 -0.35 0.04 6.20
N VAL A 171 -1.26 0.13 5.24
CA VAL A 171 -2.34 -0.86 5.06
C VAL A 171 -2.02 -1.72 3.85
N SER A 172 -1.65 -2.96 4.08
CA SER A 172 -1.39 -3.93 3.00
C SER A 172 -1.80 -5.33 3.41
N GLY A 173 -2.28 -6.13 2.46
CA GLY A 173 -2.53 -7.56 2.62
C GLY A 173 -1.29 -8.41 2.33
N ASP A 174 -0.17 -7.81 2.01
CA ASP A 174 1.12 -8.48 1.83
C ASP A 174 1.93 -8.44 3.12
N ARG A 175 2.46 -9.59 3.54
CA ARG A 175 3.30 -9.69 4.74
C ARG A 175 4.70 -9.10 4.55
N ASP A 176 5.14 -8.94 3.32
CA ASP A 176 6.41 -8.30 3.02
C ASP A 176 6.43 -6.85 3.51
N SER A 177 5.25 -6.23 3.69
CA SER A 177 5.10 -4.93 4.34
C SER A 177 5.61 -4.88 5.78
N PHE A 178 5.73 -6.04 6.47
CA PHE A 178 6.23 -6.06 7.85
C PHE A 178 7.67 -5.55 7.99
N GLN A 179 8.49 -5.67 6.94
CA GLN A 179 9.82 -5.07 6.93
C GLN A 179 9.82 -3.54 7.07
N MET A 180 8.70 -2.88 6.79
CA MET A 180 8.55 -1.41 6.92
C MET A 180 8.32 -0.96 8.37
N ILE A 181 8.00 -1.90 9.27
CA ILE A 181 7.66 -1.59 10.67
C ILE A 181 8.86 -0.98 11.39
N GLY A 182 8.62 0.13 12.07
CA GLY A 182 9.60 0.88 12.84
C GLY A 182 8.97 1.57 14.04
N PRO A 183 9.71 2.43 14.73
CA PRO A 183 9.21 3.14 15.92
C PRO A 183 7.94 3.95 15.67
N ASP A 184 7.84 4.58 14.50
CA ASP A 184 6.70 5.42 14.09
C ASP A 184 5.90 4.79 12.93
N VAL A 185 6.19 3.54 12.53
CA VAL A 185 5.51 2.83 11.44
C VAL A 185 4.83 1.57 11.95
N THR A 186 3.52 1.47 11.75
CA THR A 186 2.70 0.30 12.10
C THR A 186 2.02 -0.23 10.83
N VAL A 187 2.00 -1.55 10.64
CA VAL A 187 1.26 -2.19 9.56
C VAL A 187 -0.12 -2.61 10.04
N LEU A 188 -1.14 -2.22 9.29
CA LEU A 188 -2.52 -2.67 9.46
C LEU A 188 -2.80 -3.76 8.43
N TYR A 189 -2.83 -5.00 8.90
CA TYR A 189 -2.95 -6.19 8.06
C TYR A 189 -4.38 -6.73 8.09
N PRO A 190 -5.07 -6.87 6.93
CA PRO A 190 -6.42 -7.42 6.88
C PRO A 190 -6.46 -8.86 7.41
N SER A 191 -7.38 -9.15 8.35
CA SER A 191 -7.54 -10.50 8.87
C SER A 191 -8.22 -11.43 7.86
N ALA A 192 -8.13 -12.75 8.09
CA ALA A 192 -8.82 -13.74 7.26
C ALA A 192 -10.37 -13.73 7.45
N ARG A 193 -10.86 -13.01 8.48
CA ARG A 193 -12.28 -13.00 8.87
C ARG A 193 -13.14 -11.99 8.13
N GLY A 194 -12.59 -11.26 7.19
CA GLY A 194 -13.33 -10.31 6.37
C GLY A 194 -12.59 -8.99 6.14
N VAL A 195 -13.23 -8.11 5.35
CA VAL A 195 -12.65 -6.83 4.93
C VAL A 195 -12.62 -5.78 6.04
N SER A 196 -13.37 -5.98 7.13
CA SER A 196 -13.56 -4.97 8.18
C SER A 196 -12.64 -5.14 9.39
N GLU A 197 -11.93 -6.27 9.52
CA GLU A 197 -11.06 -6.53 10.65
C GLU A 197 -9.60 -6.42 10.26
N LEU A 198 -8.90 -5.41 10.81
CA LEU A 198 -7.47 -5.19 10.60
C LEU A 198 -6.70 -5.52 11.87
N LYS A 199 -5.64 -6.32 11.73
CA LYS A 199 -4.68 -6.57 12.80
C LYS A 199 -3.56 -5.55 12.74
N ARG A 200 -3.23 -4.99 13.89
CA ARG A 200 -2.08 -4.09 14.05
C ARG A 200 -0.81 -4.91 14.26
N TYR A 201 0.18 -4.65 13.45
CA TYR A 201 1.52 -5.19 13.61
C TYR A 201 2.50 -4.04 13.84
N ASP A 202 2.95 -3.93 15.07
CA ASP A 202 4.12 -3.17 15.47
C ASP A 202 5.32 -4.13 15.64
N ARG A 203 6.47 -3.61 16.08
CA ARG A 203 7.67 -4.41 16.31
C ARG A 203 7.38 -5.57 17.28
N ASN A 204 6.67 -5.31 18.39
CA ASN A 204 6.41 -6.32 19.40
C ASN A 204 5.50 -7.44 18.88
N ALA A 205 4.47 -7.09 18.12
CA ALA A 205 3.57 -8.06 17.50
C ALA A 205 4.27 -8.98 16.48
N VAL A 206 5.27 -8.47 15.75
CA VAL A 206 6.10 -9.29 14.84
C VAL A 206 7.00 -10.23 15.63
N ILE A 207 7.68 -9.73 16.67
CA ILE A 207 8.54 -10.56 17.50
C ILE A 207 7.72 -11.66 18.22
N GLU A 208 6.58 -11.31 18.80
CA GLU A 208 5.71 -12.27 19.47
C GLU A 208 5.22 -13.38 18.53
N ARG A 209 4.89 -13.02 17.30
CA ARG A 209 4.32 -13.97 16.35
C ARG A 209 5.35 -14.81 15.61
N TYR A 210 6.47 -14.22 15.22
CA TYR A 210 7.45 -14.83 14.32
C TYR A 210 8.82 -15.08 14.97
N GLY A 211 9.09 -14.51 16.15
CA GLY A 211 10.36 -14.63 16.87
C GLY A 211 11.52 -13.86 16.23
N ILE A 212 11.23 -12.91 15.34
CA ILE A 212 12.23 -12.15 14.56
C ILE A 212 11.95 -10.65 14.64
N GLU A 213 12.96 -9.85 14.35
CA GLU A 213 12.80 -8.42 14.15
C GLU A 213 12.11 -8.12 12.79
N PRO A 214 11.33 -7.03 12.67
CA PRO A 214 10.65 -6.69 11.43
C PRO A 214 11.54 -6.64 10.18
N HIS A 215 12.74 -6.08 10.30
CA HIS A 215 13.69 -5.97 9.18
C HIS A 215 14.25 -7.33 8.71
N GLN A 216 14.11 -8.39 9.50
CA GLN A 216 14.53 -9.75 9.15
C GLN A 216 13.42 -10.53 8.42
N TYR A 217 12.22 -9.96 8.30
CA TYR A 217 11.09 -10.68 7.69
C TYR A 217 11.38 -11.16 6.26
N PRO A 218 12.05 -10.39 5.38
CA PRO A 218 12.39 -10.85 4.03
C PRO A 218 13.29 -12.09 3.99
N ASP A 219 14.06 -12.35 5.04
CA ASP A 219 14.98 -13.49 5.10
C ASP A 219 14.29 -14.82 5.45
N VAL A 220 13.02 -14.76 5.90
CA VAL A 220 12.25 -15.93 6.38
C VAL A 220 10.90 -16.11 5.66
N ALA A 221 10.55 -15.22 4.72
CA ALA A 221 9.30 -15.22 3.98
C ALA A 221 9.32 -16.16 2.75
#